data_f371a4cebac07e48659386f0b06eb38f
#
_entry.id   f371a4cebac07e48659386f0b06eb38f
#
_cell.length_a   1.000
_cell.length_b   1.000
_cell.length_c   1.000
_cell.angle_alpha   90.00
_cell.angle_beta   90.00
_cell.angle_gamma   90.00
#
_symmetry.space_group_name_H-M   'P 1'
#
loop_
_entity.id
_entity.type
_entity.pdbx_description
1 polymer ?
#
loop_
_entity_poly.entity_id
_entity_poly.type
_entity_poly.pdbx_seq_one_letter_code
_entity_poly.pdbx_strand_id
1 'polypeptide(L)'
;MVQAKGSPSHFEYHGNIHMHTTHSDGFGSFEELIDGAVKGGLDFVYVTDHNVLVRGQEEGYRRGVLTLVGQEVHDTVREPPGNHLLCLGVESDVSSHATDPQQLIDAVNRQNGLTFLAHPIEERTELFSKCYPWQSWEVTDFDGVNPRNPEG
;
A
#
# COMPACT_ATOMS: atom_id res chain seq x y z
N MET A 1 -3.67 35.93 -34.61
CA MET A 1 -3.60 35.78 -33.13
C MET A 1 -3.51 34.30 -32.83
N VAL A 2 -2.35 33.85 -32.39
CA VAL A 2 -2.16 32.45 -31.94
C VAL A 2 -2.69 32.40 -30.52
N GLN A 3 -3.79 31.68 -30.29
CA GLN A 3 -4.24 31.36 -28.93
C GLN A 3 -3.15 30.52 -28.26
N ALA A 4 -2.58 31.04 -27.17
CA ALA A 4 -1.74 30.25 -26.30
C ALA A 4 -2.58 29.05 -25.79
N LYS A 5 -2.21 27.83 -26.18
CA LYS A 5 -2.74 26.63 -25.55
C LYS A 5 -2.38 26.73 -24.10
N GLY A 6 -3.39 26.80 -23.20
CA GLY A 6 -3.18 26.77 -21.75
C GLY A 6 -2.38 25.53 -21.41
N SER A 7 -1.41 25.67 -20.53
CA SER A 7 -0.71 24.52 -19.96
C SER A 7 -1.75 23.55 -19.37
N PRO A 8 -1.57 22.22 -19.51
CA PRO A 8 -2.49 21.29 -18.89
C PRO A 8 -2.54 21.56 -17.39
N SER A 9 -3.74 21.70 -16.84
CA SER A 9 -3.95 21.96 -15.42
C SER A 9 -3.74 20.72 -14.53
N HIS A 10 -3.54 19.56 -15.17
CA HIS A 10 -3.40 18.26 -14.50
C HIS A 10 -2.31 17.44 -15.19
N PHE A 11 -1.58 16.67 -14.39
CA PHE A 11 -0.63 15.67 -14.84
C PHE A 11 -1.13 14.30 -14.38
N GLU A 12 -0.93 13.28 -15.18
CA GLU A 12 -1.26 11.89 -14.87
C GLU A 12 0.02 11.17 -14.47
N TYR A 13 -0.05 10.41 -13.37
CA TYR A 13 1.03 9.58 -12.86
C TYR A 13 0.53 8.16 -12.67
N HIS A 14 1.30 7.19 -13.15
CA HIS A 14 1.00 5.78 -13.01
C HIS A 14 1.83 5.19 -11.87
N GLY A 15 1.17 4.55 -10.92
CA GLY A 15 1.87 3.96 -9.78
C GLY A 15 1.19 2.73 -9.21
N ASN A 16 1.93 2.00 -8.37
CA ASN A 16 1.39 0.92 -7.58
C ASN A 16 1.58 1.25 -6.09
N ILE A 17 0.50 1.15 -5.31
CA ILE A 17 0.49 1.51 -3.89
C ILE A 17 0.49 0.31 -2.94
N HIS A 18 0.58 -0.93 -3.49
CA HIS A 18 0.53 -2.15 -2.69
C HIS A 18 1.50 -3.19 -3.25
N MET A 19 2.71 -3.22 -2.71
CA MET A 19 3.78 -4.11 -3.17
C MET A 19 4.60 -4.62 -1.98
N HIS A 20 5.00 -5.90 -2.06
CA HIS A 20 5.78 -6.57 -1.02
C HIS A 20 7.16 -6.98 -1.54
N THR A 21 8.12 -6.97 -0.64
CA THR A 21 9.49 -7.42 -0.88
C THR A 21 9.84 -8.62 0.00
N THR A 22 11.08 -9.07 -0.08
CA THR A 22 11.62 -10.11 0.82
C THR A 22 11.76 -9.67 2.28
N HIS A 23 11.39 -8.42 2.62
CA HIS A 23 11.25 -8.00 4.02
C HIS A 23 9.99 -8.55 4.69
N SER A 24 9.02 -9.01 3.89
CA SER A 24 7.84 -9.75 4.36
C SER A 24 7.63 -11.03 3.56
N ASP A 25 6.63 -11.10 2.72
CA ASP A 25 6.25 -12.30 1.97
C ASP A 25 6.41 -12.15 0.45
N GLY A 26 6.94 -11.04 -0.03
CA GLY A 26 7.27 -10.84 -1.44
C GLY A 26 8.45 -11.71 -1.89
N PHE A 27 8.48 -12.05 -3.19
CA PHE A 27 9.51 -12.93 -3.78
C PHE A 27 10.76 -12.17 -4.21
N GLY A 28 10.65 -10.86 -4.48
CA GLY A 28 11.72 -10.03 -4.99
C GLY A 28 12.35 -9.14 -3.93
N SER A 29 13.63 -8.86 -4.12
CA SER A 29 14.31 -7.80 -3.40
C SER A 29 13.76 -6.42 -3.79
N PHE A 30 14.10 -5.41 -3.03
CA PHE A 30 13.75 -4.03 -3.33
C PHE A 30 14.25 -3.58 -4.71
N GLU A 31 15.47 -3.94 -5.09
CA GLU A 31 16.04 -3.61 -6.41
C GLU A 31 15.30 -4.32 -7.56
N GLU A 32 14.90 -5.58 -7.39
CA GLU A 32 14.11 -6.31 -8.38
C GLU A 32 12.71 -5.72 -8.55
N LEU A 33 12.12 -5.21 -7.46
CA LEU A 33 10.86 -4.49 -7.50
C LEU A 33 11.00 -3.19 -8.33
N ILE A 34 12.07 -2.41 -8.11
CA ILE A 34 12.35 -1.21 -8.91
C ILE A 34 12.59 -1.56 -10.38
N ASP A 35 13.30 -2.65 -10.67
CA ASP A 35 13.47 -3.13 -12.06
C ASP A 35 12.13 -3.44 -12.72
N GLY A 36 11.21 -4.04 -11.98
CA GLY A 36 9.84 -4.31 -12.42
C GLY A 36 9.07 -3.02 -12.69
N ALA A 37 9.14 -2.05 -11.79
CA ALA A 37 8.48 -0.75 -11.91
C ALA A 37 8.97 0.04 -13.14
N VAL A 38 10.29 0.08 -13.37
CA VAL A 38 10.89 0.71 -14.55
C VAL A 38 10.41 0.03 -15.85
N LYS A 39 10.40 -1.31 -15.89
CA LYS A 39 9.91 -2.07 -17.05
C LYS A 39 8.42 -1.87 -17.28
N GLY A 40 7.63 -1.72 -16.21
CA GLY A 40 6.20 -1.45 -16.25
C GLY A 40 5.86 0.01 -16.60
N GLY A 41 6.84 0.90 -16.69
CA GLY A 41 6.62 2.32 -16.99
C GLY A 41 5.92 3.06 -15.85
N LEU A 42 6.11 2.65 -14.60
CA LEU A 42 5.54 3.32 -13.44
C LEU A 42 6.32 4.58 -13.10
N ASP A 43 5.61 5.63 -12.69
CA ASP A 43 6.18 6.88 -12.19
C ASP A 43 6.52 6.77 -10.70
N PHE A 44 5.75 6.00 -9.94
CA PHE A 44 5.98 5.79 -8.52
C PHE A 44 5.52 4.41 -8.05
N VAL A 45 6.08 3.97 -6.91
CA VAL A 45 5.68 2.77 -6.18
C VAL A 45 5.67 3.03 -4.68
N TYR A 46 4.69 2.43 -3.98
CA TYR A 46 4.72 2.24 -2.54
C TYR A 46 5.08 0.80 -2.22
N VAL A 47 6.13 0.61 -1.43
CA VAL A 47 6.48 -0.67 -0.84
C VAL A 47 5.82 -0.76 0.53
N THR A 48 4.97 -1.76 0.71
CA THR A 48 4.07 -1.90 1.86
C THR A 48 4.20 -3.28 2.48
N ASP A 49 5.42 -3.63 2.89
CA ASP A 49 5.71 -4.92 3.52
C ASP A 49 4.85 -5.14 4.79
N HIS A 50 4.49 -6.40 5.05
CA HIS A 50 3.62 -6.76 6.18
C HIS A 50 4.25 -6.44 7.53
N ASN A 51 3.57 -5.61 8.32
CA ASN A 51 3.90 -5.29 9.71
C ASN A 51 5.35 -4.79 9.93
N VAL A 52 5.97 -4.24 8.90
CA VAL A 52 7.32 -3.66 8.98
C VAL A 52 7.42 -2.39 8.14
N LEU A 53 8.00 -1.35 8.71
CA LEU A 53 8.30 -0.11 8.00
C LEU A 53 9.78 -0.11 7.59
N VAL A 54 10.06 -0.48 6.34
CA VAL A 54 11.42 -0.53 5.79
C VAL A 54 11.82 0.86 5.31
N ARG A 55 12.52 1.63 6.14
CA ARG A 55 12.94 3.00 5.81
C ARG A 55 14.44 3.10 5.56
N GLY A 56 14.82 4.19 4.88
CA GLY A 56 16.21 4.60 4.71
C GLY A 56 16.64 4.70 3.26
N GLN A 57 17.58 3.84 2.84
CA GLN A 57 18.17 3.91 1.49
C GLN A 57 17.18 3.54 0.37
N GLU A 58 16.04 2.98 0.72
CA GLU A 58 15.00 2.51 -0.19
C GLU A 58 14.14 3.65 -0.74
N GLU A 59 13.93 4.73 0.02
CA GLU A 59 13.09 5.86 -0.39
C GLU A 59 13.79 6.80 -1.38
N GLY A 60 13.00 7.45 -2.23
CA GLY A 60 13.45 8.48 -3.17
C GLY A 60 13.43 8.06 -4.63
N TYR A 61 13.97 8.91 -5.49
CA TYR A 61 14.01 8.63 -6.93
C TYR A 61 15.10 7.63 -7.29
N ARG A 62 14.67 6.54 -7.95
CA ARG A 62 15.53 5.49 -8.45
C ARG A 62 15.22 5.19 -9.90
N ARG A 63 16.16 5.45 -10.81
CA ARG A 63 16.01 5.16 -12.26
C ARG A 63 14.74 5.76 -12.87
N GLY A 64 14.31 6.93 -12.38
CA GLY A 64 13.12 7.63 -12.85
C GLY A 64 11.82 7.28 -12.13
N VAL A 65 11.80 6.27 -11.27
CA VAL A 65 10.65 5.89 -10.43
C VAL A 65 10.80 6.51 -9.05
N LEU A 66 9.76 7.17 -8.55
CA LEU A 66 9.69 7.62 -7.17
C LEU A 66 9.29 6.44 -6.29
N THR A 67 10.19 6.06 -5.37
CA THR A 67 9.94 4.99 -4.42
C THR A 67 9.55 5.56 -3.07
N LEU A 68 8.45 5.11 -2.55
CA LEU A 68 7.86 5.48 -1.27
C LEU A 68 7.70 4.22 -0.43
N VAL A 69 7.76 4.37 0.90
CA VAL A 69 7.63 3.25 1.83
C VAL A 69 6.45 3.49 2.75
N GLY A 70 5.65 2.45 2.93
CA GLY A 70 4.54 2.36 3.86
C GLY A 70 4.53 0.99 4.53
N GLN A 71 3.38 0.59 5.03
CA GLN A 71 3.16 -0.73 5.63
C GLN A 71 1.80 -1.29 5.18
N GLU A 72 1.69 -2.60 5.04
CA GLU A 72 0.43 -3.30 5.13
C GLU A 72 0.32 -3.94 6.52
N VAL A 73 -0.54 -3.40 7.37
CA VAL A 73 -0.64 -3.83 8.78
C VAL A 73 -1.86 -4.72 8.98
N HIS A 74 -1.66 -5.84 9.67
CA HIS A 74 -2.73 -6.77 10.06
C HIS A 74 -2.39 -7.48 11.37
N ASP A 75 -3.42 -7.94 12.07
CA ASP A 75 -3.27 -8.78 13.25
C ASP A 75 -2.92 -10.23 12.83
N THR A 76 -1.69 -10.65 13.15
CA THR A 76 -1.16 -11.98 12.77
C THR A 76 -1.75 -13.15 13.56
N VAL A 77 -2.47 -12.87 14.65
CA VAL A 77 -3.09 -13.91 15.52
C VAL A 77 -4.61 -13.92 15.40
N ARG A 78 -5.19 -13.02 14.58
CA ARG A 78 -6.64 -12.95 14.38
C ARG A 78 -7.17 -14.21 13.69
N GLU A 79 -8.29 -14.70 14.19
CA GLU A 79 -9.04 -15.80 13.59
C GLU A 79 -10.55 -15.44 13.41
N PRO A 80 -11.09 -15.51 12.21
CA PRO A 80 -10.40 -15.77 10.94
C PRO A 80 -9.48 -14.61 10.55
N PRO A 81 -8.41 -14.85 9.74
CA PRO A 81 -7.53 -13.77 9.30
C PRO A 81 -8.25 -12.74 8.44
N GLY A 82 -7.81 -11.49 8.49
CA GLY A 82 -8.45 -10.38 7.76
C GLY A 82 -8.00 -9.02 8.28
N ASN A 83 -8.69 -7.95 7.84
CA ASN A 83 -8.43 -6.57 8.24
C ASN A 83 -7.00 -6.08 7.91
N HIS A 84 -6.58 -6.31 6.69
CA HIS A 84 -5.33 -5.75 6.20
C HIS A 84 -5.52 -4.26 5.87
N LEU A 85 -4.65 -3.39 6.37
CA LEU A 85 -4.70 -1.94 6.17
C LEU A 85 -3.40 -1.44 5.56
N LEU A 86 -3.49 -0.77 4.41
CA LEU A 86 -2.36 0.00 3.88
C LEU A 86 -2.21 1.29 4.67
N CYS A 87 -1.03 1.53 5.20
CA CYS A 87 -0.63 2.69 5.97
C CYS A 87 0.46 3.44 5.20
N LEU A 88 0.07 4.50 4.48
CA LEU A 88 0.95 5.23 3.57
C LEU A 88 1.35 6.57 4.17
N GLY A 89 2.59 7.02 3.90
CA GLY A 89 3.08 8.31 4.35
C GLY A 89 3.33 8.41 5.86
N VAL A 90 3.36 7.28 6.57
CA VAL A 90 3.69 7.25 8.00
C VAL A 90 5.18 7.50 8.23
N GLU A 91 5.52 8.21 9.30
CA GLU A 91 6.91 8.51 9.68
C GLU A 91 7.50 7.44 10.63
N SER A 92 6.66 6.73 11.34
CA SER A 92 7.04 5.68 12.28
C SER A 92 6.13 4.47 12.15
N ASP A 93 6.65 3.32 12.52
CA ASP A 93 5.95 2.04 12.50
C ASP A 93 4.67 2.10 13.34
N VAL A 94 3.56 1.62 12.76
CA VAL A 94 2.23 1.59 13.38
C VAL A 94 1.72 0.17 13.65
N SER A 95 2.54 -0.86 13.37
CA SER A 95 2.15 -2.27 13.51
C SER A 95 1.75 -2.67 14.95
N SER A 96 2.20 -1.93 15.96
CA SER A 96 1.78 -2.13 17.35
C SER A 96 0.27 -1.94 17.59
N HIS A 97 -0.44 -1.33 16.64
CA HIS A 97 -1.89 -1.13 16.67
C HIS A 97 -2.67 -2.18 15.86
N ALA A 98 -2.01 -3.20 15.32
CA ALA A 98 -2.59 -4.20 14.41
C ALA A 98 -3.85 -4.91 14.95
N THR A 99 -3.97 -5.07 16.26
CA THR A 99 -5.10 -5.78 16.90
C THR A 99 -6.39 -4.95 16.97
N ASP A 100 -6.31 -3.64 16.75
CA ASP A 100 -7.45 -2.73 16.77
C ASP A 100 -7.45 -1.85 15.52
N PRO A 101 -8.26 -2.17 14.51
CA PRO A 101 -8.28 -1.45 13.25
C PRO A 101 -8.59 0.05 13.37
N GLN A 102 -9.44 0.46 14.32
CA GLN A 102 -9.70 1.90 14.51
C GLN A 102 -8.51 2.61 15.13
N GLN A 103 -7.86 2.03 16.14
CA GLN A 103 -6.64 2.63 16.71
C GLN A 103 -5.50 2.69 15.69
N LEU A 104 -5.42 1.71 14.78
CA LEU A 104 -4.46 1.72 13.69
C LEU A 104 -4.72 2.88 12.72
N ILE A 105 -5.97 3.07 12.27
CA ILE A 105 -6.37 4.22 11.44
C ILE A 105 -6.03 5.54 12.15
N ASP A 106 -6.40 5.67 13.40
CA ASP A 106 -6.11 6.87 14.21
C ASP A 106 -4.60 7.13 14.34
N ALA A 107 -3.80 6.07 14.45
CA ALA A 107 -2.33 6.19 14.55
C ALA A 107 -1.71 6.71 13.25
N VAL A 108 -2.22 6.27 12.10
CA VAL A 108 -1.81 6.76 10.77
C VAL A 108 -2.24 8.22 10.59
N ASN A 109 -3.50 8.54 10.92
CA ASN A 109 -4.05 9.89 10.80
C ASN A 109 -3.28 10.91 11.66
N ARG A 110 -2.84 10.52 12.87
CA ARG A 110 -1.98 11.36 13.72
C ARG A 110 -0.63 11.70 13.09
N GLN A 111 -0.17 10.90 12.13
CA GLN A 111 1.06 11.14 11.37
C GLN A 111 0.80 11.85 10.02
N ASN A 112 -0.44 12.30 9.75
CA ASN A 112 -0.89 12.82 8.46
C ASN A 112 -0.68 11.82 7.30
N GLY A 113 -0.70 10.52 7.59
CA GLY A 113 -0.67 9.45 6.62
C GLY A 113 -2.04 9.20 6.00
N LEU A 114 -2.08 8.28 5.04
CA LEU A 114 -3.30 7.83 4.38
C LEU A 114 -3.55 6.35 4.66
N THR A 115 -4.81 5.98 4.78
CA THR A 115 -5.24 4.61 5.07
C THR A 115 -6.15 4.06 3.98
N PHE A 116 -5.85 2.83 3.51
CA PHE A 116 -6.71 2.12 2.57
C PHE A 116 -6.99 0.71 3.08
N LEU A 117 -8.28 0.33 3.09
CA LEU A 117 -8.65 -1.06 3.37
C LEU A 117 -8.12 -1.93 2.23
N ALA A 118 -7.18 -2.83 2.52
CA ALA A 118 -6.58 -3.69 1.51
C ALA A 118 -7.53 -4.84 1.17
N HIS A 119 -7.74 -5.08 -0.13
CA HIS A 119 -8.59 -6.16 -0.70
C HIS A 119 -9.82 -6.53 0.16
N PRO A 120 -10.66 -5.54 0.54
CA PRO A 120 -11.69 -5.73 1.60
C PRO A 120 -12.78 -6.74 1.25
N ILE A 121 -12.99 -7.02 -0.05
CA ILE A 121 -13.98 -7.99 -0.55
C ILE A 121 -13.23 -9.14 -1.24
N GLU A 122 -12.31 -9.76 -0.50
CA GLU A 122 -11.56 -10.89 -1.02
C GLU A 122 -12.31 -12.19 -0.76
N GLU A 123 -12.49 -13.01 -1.80
CA GLU A 123 -13.12 -14.31 -1.72
C GLU A 123 -12.13 -15.43 -2.03
N ARG A 124 -12.36 -16.60 -1.42
CA ARG A 124 -11.59 -17.82 -1.77
C ARG A 124 -11.92 -18.27 -3.18
N THR A 125 -10.87 -18.59 -3.92
CA THR A 125 -11.00 -19.20 -5.25
C THR A 125 -10.17 -20.48 -5.33
N GLU A 126 -10.28 -21.23 -6.42
CA GLU A 126 -9.43 -22.41 -6.66
C GLU A 126 -7.93 -22.04 -6.72
N LEU A 127 -7.60 -20.86 -7.21
CA LEU A 127 -6.22 -20.37 -7.31
C LEU A 127 -5.71 -19.81 -5.98
N PHE A 128 -6.60 -19.25 -5.18
CA PHE A 128 -6.26 -18.58 -3.91
C PHE A 128 -7.04 -19.23 -2.76
N SER A 129 -6.39 -20.17 -2.09
CA SER A 129 -6.97 -20.90 -0.94
C SER A 129 -7.06 -20.06 0.33
N LYS A 130 -6.27 -18.98 0.43
CA LYS A 130 -6.29 -18.03 1.54
C LYS A 130 -6.92 -16.72 1.07
N CYS A 131 -7.73 -16.12 1.93
CA CYS A 131 -8.29 -14.78 1.72
C CYS A 131 -8.34 -14.05 3.05
N TYR A 132 -8.26 -12.74 2.99
CA TYR A 132 -8.13 -11.85 4.14
C TYR A 132 -9.15 -10.70 4.05
N PRO A 133 -10.48 -11.00 4.02
CA PRO A 133 -11.49 -9.97 3.83
C PRO A 133 -11.51 -9.00 5.01
N TRP A 134 -11.94 -7.77 4.74
CA TRP A 134 -12.20 -6.82 5.81
C TRP A 134 -13.43 -7.22 6.61
N GLN A 135 -13.34 -7.15 7.94
CA GLN A 135 -14.40 -7.59 8.85
C GLN A 135 -14.89 -6.49 9.78
N SER A 136 -14.09 -5.48 10.04
CA SER A 136 -14.38 -4.37 10.96
C SER A 136 -15.00 -3.17 10.23
N TRP A 137 -16.20 -3.35 9.66
CA TRP A 137 -16.87 -2.33 8.85
C TRP A 137 -17.40 -1.13 9.65
N GLU A 138 -17.32 -1.18 10.97
CA GLU A 138 -17.67 -0.09 11.89
C GLU A 138 -16.60 1.02 11.97
N VAL A 139 -15.40 0.80 11.43
CA VAL A 139 -14.35 1.81 11.45
C VAL A 139 -14.68 3.04 10.60
N THR A 140 -14.13 4.18 10.99
CA THR A 140 -14.32 5.47 10.32
C THR A 140 -12.98 6.14 10.00
N ASP A 141 -13.03 7.25 9.26
CA ASP A 141 -11.89 8.11 8.98
C ASP A 141 -10.71 7.45 8.24
N PHE A 142 -11.01 6.39 7.45
CA PHE A 142 -10.09 5.85 6.45
C PHE A 142 -10.29 6.54 5.10
N ASP A 143 -9.23 6.62 4.29
CA ASP A 143 -9.23 7.41 3.05
C ASP A 143 -9.83 6.68 1.84
N GLY A 144 -9.78 5.35 1.84
CA GLY A 144 -10.31 4.59 0.71
C GLY A 144 -10.15 3.09 0.80
N VAL A 145 -10.37 2.44 -0.34
CA VAL A 145 -10.21 1.00 -0.49
C VAL A 145 -9.21 0.69 -1.59
N ASN A 146 -8.41 -0.35 -1.40
CA ASN A 146 -7.50 -0.90 -2.39
C ASN A 146 -8.01 -2.30 -2.78
N PRO A 147 -8.83 -2.41 -3.84
CA PRO A 147 -9.35 -3.71 -4.28
C PRO A 147 -8.22 -4.57 -4.83
N ARG A 148 -8.33 -5.88 -4.65
CA ARG A 148 -7.43 -6.81 -5.30
C ARG A 148 -7.56 -6.69 -6.82
N ASN A 149 -6.43 -6.60 -7.53
CA ASN A 149 -6.45 -6.74 -8.98
C ASN A 149 -6.73 -8.21 -9.33
N PRO A 150 -7.85 -8.54 -9.98
CA PRO A 150 -8.18 -9.92 -10.32
C PRO A 150 -7.26 -10.53 -11.39
N GLU A 151 -6.48 -9.71 -12.08
CA GLU A 151 -5.56 -10.14 -13.14
C GLU A 151 -4.10 -10.27 -12.67
N GLY A 152 -3.80 -10.03 -11.41
CA GLY A 152 -2.55 -10.24 -10.70
C GLY A 152 -1.45 -9.88 -10.42
#